data_d618b008883f58d58a828388043c8d78
#
_entry.id   d618b008883f58d58a828388043c8d78
#
_cell.length_a   1.000
_cell.length_b   1.000
_cell.length_c   1.000
_cell.angle_alpha   90.00
_cell.angle_beta   90.00
_cell.angle_gamma   90.00
#
_symmetry.space_group_name_H-M   'P 1'
#
loop_
_entity.id
_entity.type
_entity.pdbx_description
1 polymer ?
#
loop_
_entity_poly.entity_id
_entity_poly.type
_entity_poly.pdbx_seq_one_letter_code
_entity_poly.pdbx_strand_id
1 'polypeptide(L)'
;MKTPYPHVFTEVALPEAIYSELKTTFPEEQILGRVLRMDGGSPIRRLKTAKALAWSDLPPIWEDFLLFQTGAEYLQAVVRLFEPQLLRCLGPRRLQRLLTGAVAPRRMGGPSDLVTDFQFVLNEPVGGASTNQPPHVDNPKEIYAGLLYMRSPRDQASGAAS
;
A
#
# COMPACT_ATOMS: atom_id res chain seq x y z
N MET A 1 -13.06 -14.48 13.60
CA MET A 1 -12.83 -13.76 12.33
C MET A 1 -13.87 -12.67 12.22
N LYS A 2 -13.44 -11.44 11.96
CA LYS A 2 -14.37 -10.30 11.91
C LYS A 2 -15.08 -10.25 10.56
N THR A 3 -16.37 -10.06 10.58
CA THR A 3 -17.17 -9.75 9.38
C THR A 3 -17.04 -8.25 9.08
N PRO A 4 -17.14 -7.79 7.80
CA PRO A 4 -17.56 -8.57 6.64
C PRO A 4 -16.43 -9.32 5.90
N TYR A 5 -15.17 -9.02 6.17
CA TYR A 5 -13.99 -9.63 5.52
C TYR A 5 -12.86 -9.87 6.54
N PRO A 6 -11.93 -10.80 6.26
CA PRO A 6 -10.78 -11.02 7.11
C PRO A 6 -9.88 -9.78 7.12
N HIS A 7 -9.58 -9.26 8.31
CA HIS A 7 -8.66 -8.15 8.46
C HIS A 7 -7.84 -8.26 9.75
N VAL A 8 -6.71 -7.62 9.74
CA VAL A 8 -5.81 -7.43 10.88
C VAL A 8 -5.56 -5.94 11.02
N PHE A 9 -5.59 -5.48 12.24
CA PHE A 9 -5.19 -4.13 12.62
C PHE A 9 -4.06 -4.23 13.64
N THR A 10 -3.05 -3.40 13.50
CA THR A 10 -1.98 -3.22 14.48
C THR A 10 -1.64 -1.75 14.64
N GLU A 11 -1.41 -1.33 15.87
CA GLU A 11 -0.96 0.03 16.17
C GLU A 11 0.55 0.19 15.96
N VAL A 12 1.29 -0.93 16.04
CA VAL A 12 2.74 -0.98 15.84
C VAL A 12 3.03 -1.87 14.65
N ALA A 13 3.00 -1.26 13.45
CA ALA A 13 3.23 -1.99 12.20
C ALA A 13 4.72 -2.15 11.85
N LEU A 14 5.57 -1.27 12.36
CA LEU A 14 7.00 -1.21 12.06
C LEU A 14 7.80 -1.00 13.36
N PRO A 15 9.06 -1.47 13.42
CA PRO A 15 9.99 -1.05 14.46
C PRO A 15 10.10 0.48 14.52
N GLU A 16 10.13 1.05 15.72
CA GLU A 16 10.12 2.50 15.94
C GLU A 16 11.20 3.24 15.16
N ALA A 17 12.41 2.70 15.10
CA ALA A 17 13.52 3.31 14.37
C ALA A 17 13.19 3.45 12.87
N ILE A 18 12.66 2.40 12.25
CA ILE A 18 12.27 2.40 10.83
C ILE A 18 11.09 3.36 10.61
N TYR A 19 10.08 3.30 11.48
CA TYR A 19 8.93 4.20 11.38
C TYR A 19 9.33 5.67 11.47
N SER A 20 10.17 6.00 12.44
CA SER A 20 10.66 7.38 12.65
C SER A 20 11.47 7.88 11.46
N GLU A 21 12.33 7.05 10.89
CA GLU A 21 13.12 7.42 9.71
C GLU A 21 12.23 7.60 8.47
N LEU A 22 11.33 6.67 8.19
CA LEU A 22 10.35 6.81 7.11
C LEU A 22 9.49 8.07 7.29
N LYS A 23 9.07 8.37 8.53
CA LYS A 23 8.26 9.55 8.83
C LYS A 23 9.02 10.86 8.61
N THR A 24 10.28 10.94 9.05
CA THR A 24 11.10 12.15 8.91
C THR A 24 11.54 12.40 7.48
N THR A 25 11.67 11.34 6.70
CA THR A 25 12.04 11.39 5.27
C THR A 25 10.84 11.26 4.33
N PHE A 26 9.61 11.33 4.87
CA PHE A 26 8.41 11.26 4.03
C PHE A 26 8.44 12.39 2.99
N PRO A 27 8.24 12.09 1.72
CA PRO A 27 8.27 13.11 0.67
C PRO A 27 7.29 14.23 0.97
N GLU A 28 7.80 15.45 0.98
CA GLU A 28 6.96 16.62 1.26
C GLU A 28 5.80 16.73 0.28
N GLU A 29 4.66 17.23 0.76
CA GLU A 29 3.44 17.40 -0.02
C GLU A 29 3.69 18.18 -1.32
N GLN A 30 4.57 19.18 -1.29
CA GLN A 30 4.93 19.97 -2.47
C GLN A 30 5.64 19.13 -3.55
N ILE A 31 6.48 18.18 -3.13
CA ILE A 31 7.22 17.30 -4.03
C ILE A 31 6.28 16.25 -4.59
N LEU A 32 5.53 15.57 -3.73
CA LEU A 32 4.48 14.64 -4.16
C LEU A 32 3.45 15.35 -5.04
N GLY A 33 3.05 16.57 -4.71
CA GLY A 33 2.16 17.38 -5.53
C GLY A 33 2.70 17.70 -6.93
N ARG A 34 3.99 17.89 -7.11
CA ARG A 34 4.62 18.08 -8.44
C ARG A 34 4.65 16.78 -9.25
N VAL A 35 5.08 15.70 -8.64
CA VAL A 35 5.16 14.38 -9.29
C VAL A 35 3.76 13.83 -9.63
N LEU A 36 2.76 14.12 -8.79
CA LEU A 36 1.40 13.61 -8.92
C LEU A 36 0.50 14.46 -9.82
N ARG A 37 0.85 15.71 -10.11
CA ARG A 37 0.07 16.59 -11.01
C ARG A 37 -0.11 16.04 -12.43
N MET A 38 0.65 15.03 -12.79
CA MET A 38 0.64 14.45 -14.14
C MET A 38 -0.44 13.37 -14.37
N ASP A 39 -1.22 12.99 -13.36
CA ASP A 39 -2.21 11.90 -13.47
C ASP A 39 -3.68 12.39 -13.57
N GLY A 40 -3.91 13.57 -14.15
CA GLY A 40 -5.23 13.98 -14.65
C GLY A 40 -6.40 14.01 -13.67
N GLY A 41 -6.55 15.09 -12.91
CA GLY A 41 -7.87 15.53 -12.40
C GLY A 41 -8.53 14.75 -11.26
N SER A 42 -7.94 13.68 -10.75
CA SER A 42 -8.49 12.96 -9.58
C SER A 42 -8.17 13.70 -8.28
N PRO A 43 -9.11 13.84 -7.33
CA PRO A 43 -8.86 14.38 -6.00
C PRO A 43 -7.93 13.49 -5.16
N ILE A 44 -7.74 12.25 -5.57
CA ILE A 44 -6.82 11.29 -4.95
C ILE A 44 -5.60 11.17 -5.83
N ARG A 45 -4.47 11.64 -5.33
CA ARG A 45 -3.19 11.56 -6.04
C ARG A 45 -2.45 10.33 -5.57
N ARG A 46 -2.00 9.50 -6.52
CA ARG A 46 -1.33 8.24 -6.23
C ARG A 46 0.01 8.15 -6.94
N LEU A 47 1.09 7.99 -6.19
CA LEU A 47 2.41 7.67 -6.73
C LEU A 47 2.68 6.18 -6.55
N LYS A 48 2.69 5.44 -7.66
CA LYS A 48 2.90 3.98 -7.68
C LYS A 48 4.36 3.63 -7.56
N THR A 49 4.66 2.41 -7.05
CA THR A 49 6.01 1.88 -6.83
C THR A 49 6.97 2.17 -7.99
N ALA A 50 6.61 1.82 -9.22
CA ALA A 50 7.52 1.99 -10.36
C ALA A 50 7.90 3.46 -10.63
N LYS A 51 6.98 4.40 -10.41
CA LYS A 51 7.28 5.82 -10.54
C LYS A 51 8.08 6.34 -9.35
N ALA A 52 7.81 5.84 -8.15
CA ALA A 52 8.54 6.21 -6.95
C ALA A 52 10.01 5.77 -7.04
N LEU A 53 10.26 4.53 -7.44
CA LEU A 53 11.61 3.99 -7.62
C LEU A 53 12.39 4.64 -8.78
N ALA A 54 11.71 5.25 -9.73
CA ALA A 54 12.33 6.03 -10.80
C ALA A 54 12.63 7.48 -10.42
N TRP A 55 12.24 7.90 -9.23
CA TRP A 55 12.47 9.25 -8.76
C TRP A 55 13.85 9.38 -8.11
N SER A 56 14.71 10.24 -8.68
CA SER A 56 16.11 10.40 -8.27
C SER A 56 16.32 10.89 -6.84
N ASP A 57 15.34 11.62 -6.32
CA ASP A 57 15.42 12.23 -4.98
C ASP A 57 14.67 11.40 -3.92
N LEU A 58 14.29 10.16 -4.25
CA LEU A 58 13.68 9.25 -3.28
C LEU A 58 14.71 8.90 -2.20
N PRO A 59 14.43 9.15 -0.92
CA PRO A 59 15.33 8.75 0.15
C PRO A 59 15.59 7.24 0.16
N PRO A 60 16.83 6.77 0.41
CA PRO A 60 17.18 5.34 0.34
C PRO A 60 16.30 4.44 1.22
N ILE A 61 15.92 4.88 2.40
CA ILE A 61 15.02 4.12 3.29
C ILE A 61 13.67 3.84 2.63
N TRP A 62 13.17 4.76 1.80
CA TRP A 62 11.92 4.56 1.05
C TRP A 62 12.10 3.61 -0.12
N GLU A 63 13.26 3.63 -0.78
CA GLU A 63 13.59 2.65 -1.82
C GLU A 63 13.58 1.23 -1.25
N ASP A 64 14.33 1.00 -0.15
CA ASP A 64 14.38 -0.28 0.54
C ASP A 64 13.00 -0.73 1.03
N PHE A 65 12.23 0.19 1.59
CA PHE A 65 10.88 -0.09 2.07
C PHE A 65 9.94 -0.49 0.93
N LEU A 66 9.96 0.22 -0.19
CA LEU A 66 9.13 -0.09 -1.36
C LEU A 66 9.51 -1.46 -1.95
N LEU A 67 10.80 -1.75 -2.08
CA LEU A 67 11.28 -3.03 -2.58
C LEU A 67 10.88 -4.18 -1.65
N PHE A 68 10.98 -3.99 -0.33
CA PHE A 68 10.52 -4.97 0.64
C PHE A 68 9.01 -5.21 0.55
N GLN A 69 8.21 -4.14 0.57
CA GLN A 69 6.73 -4.22 0.54
C GLN A 69 6.19 -4.83 -0.76
N THR A 70 6.93 -4.72 -1.83
CA THR A 70 6.55 -5.30 -3.13
C THR A 70 7.26 -6.61 -3.45
N GLY A 71 8.11 -7.07 -2.53
CA GLY A 71 8.90 -8.29 -2.68
C GLY A 71 8.17 -9.56 -2.29
N ALA A 72 8.79 -10.69 -2.63
CA ALA A 72 8.23 -12.02 -2.36
C ALA A 72 8.12 -12.34 -0.87
N GLU A 73 9.07 -11.91 -0.05
CA GLU A 73 9.07 -12.17 1.40
C GLU A 73 7.85 -11.56 2.09
N TYR A 74 7.58 -10.30 1.78
CA TYR A 74 6.41 -9.60 2.33
C TYR A 74 5.11 -10.27 1.89
N LEU A 75 4.97 -10.58 0.59
CA LEU A 75 3.80 -11.27 0.09
C LEU A 75 3.60 -12.62 0.77
N GLN A 76 4.67 -13.41 0.94
CA GLN A 76 4.60 -14.70 1.62
C GLN A 76 4.17 -14.56 3.09
N ALA A 77 4.65 -13.53 3.79
CA ALA A 77 4.23 -13.26 5.16
C ALA A 77 2.72 -12.94 5.23
N VAL A 78 2.23 -12.11 4.31
CA VAL A 78 0.79 -11.80 4.18
C VAL A 78 -0.02 -13.05 3.84
N VAL A 79 0.42 -13.85 2.89
CA VAL A 79 -0.27 -15.10 2.51
C VAL A 79 -0.35 -16.06 3.69
N ARG A 80 0.71 -16.22 4.46
CA ARG A 80 0.70 -17.06 5.68
C ARG A 80 -0.24 -16.52 6.75
N LEU A 81 -0.28 -15.21 6.93
CA LEU A 81 -1.19 -14.57 7.89
C LEU A 81 -2.67 -14.86 7.59
N PHE A 82 -3.02 -14.92 6.31
CA PHE A 82 -4.39 -15.16 5.84
C PHE A 82 -4.59 -16.56 5.24
N GLU A 83 -3.68 -17.50 5.48
CA GLU A 83 -3.68 -18.83 4.85
C GLU A 83 -5.01 -19.57 4.97
N PRO A 84 -5.64 -19.67 6.16
CA PRO A 84 -6.91 -20.42 6.28
C PRO A 84 -8.04 -19.83 5.43
N GLN A 85 -8.03 -18.51 5.23
CA GLN A 85 -9.00 -17.77 4.44
C GLN A 85 -8.74 -17.96 2.95
N LEU A 86 -7.48 -17.75 2.57
CA LEU A 86 -7.05 -17.92 1.19
C LEU A 86 -7.23 -19.35 0.71
N LEU A 87 -6.95 -20.33 1.56
CA LEU A 87 -7.18 -21.74 1.24
C LEU A 87 -8.66 -22.03 0.93
N ARG A 88 -9.57 -21.46 1.72
CA ARG A 88 -11.02 -21.63 1.49
C ARG A 88 -11.50 -20.93 0.21
N CYS A 89 -10.96 -19.75 -0.09
CA CYS A 89 -11.41 -18.95 -1.24
C CYS A 89 -10.76 -19.40 -2.56
N LEU A 90 -9.48 -19.77 -2.52
CA LEU A 90 -8.68 -20.03 -3.71
C LEU A 90 -8.41 -21.52 -3.97
N GLY A 91 -8.50 -22.33 -2.93
CA GLY A 91 -8.10 -23.74 -2.95
C GLY A 91 -6.58 -23.95 -2.94
N PRO A 92 -6.12 -25.19 -2.70
CA PRO A 92 -4.71 -25.47 -2.39
C PRO A 92 -3.78 -25.17 -3.57
N ARG A 93 -4.20 -25.42 -4.81
CA ARG A 93 -3.34 -25.20 -5.99
C ARG A 93 -3.02 -23.70 -6.21
N ARG A 94 -4.02 -22.83 -6.02
CA ARG A 94 -3.80 -21.37 -6.17
C ARG A 94 -3.03 -20.82 -5.00
N LEU A 95 -3.30 -21.28 -3.78
CA LEU A 95 -2.53 -20.91 -2.61
C LEU A 95 -1.05 -21.26 -2.77
N GLN A 96 -0.74 -22.47 -3.25
CA GLN A 96 0.63 -22.87 -3.54
C GLN A 96 1.32 -21.93 -4.54
N ARG A 97 0.63 -21.49 -5.58
CA ARG A 97 1.18 -20.50 -6.54
C ARG A 97 1.47 -19.14 -5.89
N LEU A 98 0.66 -18.70 -4.93
CA LEU A 98 0.94 -17.46 -4.19
C LEU A 98 2.22 -17.55 -3.35
N LEU A 99 2.54 -18.75 -2.86
CA LEU A 99 3.73 -18.99 -2.04
C LEU A 99 5.00 -19.21 -2.86
N THR A 100 4.88 -19.69 -4.10
CA THR A 100 6.03 -20.09 -4.94
C THR A 100 6.13 -19.35 -6.27
N GLY A 101 5.12 -18.55 -6.60
CA GLY A 101 5.08 -17.81 -7.88
C GLY A 101 6.08 -16.67 -7.94
N ALA A 102 6.50 -16.32 -9.13
CA ALA A 102 7.34 -15.17 -9.37
C ALA A 102 6.56 -13.87 -9.04
N VAL A 103 7.15 -13.03 -8.22
CA VAL A 103 6.59 -11.75 -7.77
C VAL A 103 7.37 -10.62 -8.42
N ALA A 104 6.66 -9.64 -8.94
CA ALA A 104 7.28 -8.41 -9.43
C ALA A 104 6.42 -7.19 -9.09
N PRO A 105 7.04 -6.04 -8.82
CA PRO A 105 6.35 -4.77 -8.72
C PRO A 105 5.64 -4.43 -10.03
N ARG A 106 4.46 -3.85 -9.93
CA ARG A 106 3.67 -3.47 -11.10
C ARG A 106 4.46 -2.55 -12.03
N ARG A 107 4.50 -2.91 -13.32
CA ARG A 107 5.16 -2.14 -14.40
C ARG A 107 6.69 -2.04 -14.33
N MET A 108 7.35 -2.85 -13.51
CA MET A 108 8.81 -2.98 -13.55
C MET A 108 9.29 -3.87 -14.70
N GLY A 109 8.37 -4.58 -15.37
CA GLY A 109 8.66 -5.49 -16.48
C GLY A 109 9.09 -6.88 -16.00
N GLY A 110 9.11 -7.80 -16.92
CA GLY A 110 9.48 -9.22 -16.68
C GLY A 110 8.28 -10.13 -16.47
N PRO A 111 8.49 -11.44 -16.66
CA PRO A 111 7.48 -12.43 -16.39
C PRO A 111 7.22 -12.53 -14.89
N SER A 112 5.98 -12.37 -14.48
CA SER A 112 5.56 -12.54 -13.09
C SER A 112 4.18 -13.18 -13.03
N ASP A 113 4.01 -14.11 -12.08
CA ASP A 113 2.71 -14.72 -11.79
C ASP A 113 1.85 -13.78 -10.94
N LEU A 114 2.51 -12.93 -10.16
CA LEU A 114 1.90 -12.03 -9.18
C LEU A 114 2.45 -10.63 -9.34
N VAL A 115 1.56 -9.66 -9.24
CA VAL A 115 1.89 -8.25 -9.33
C VAL A 115 1.60 -7.61 -7.99
N THR A 116 2.62 -6.96 -7.43
CA THR A 116 2.54 -6.17 -6.21
C THR A 116 2.66 -4.68 -6.53
N ASP A 117 2.04 -3.83 -5.74
CA ASP A 117 2.14 -2.39 -5.89
C ASP A 117 2.00 -1.73 -4.51
N PHE A 118 2.89 -0.82 -4.21
CA PHE A 118 2.77 0.09 -3.09
C PHE A 118 2.51 1.50 -3.63
N GLN A 119 1.70 2.29 -2.93
CA GLN A 119 1.35 3.61 -3.40
C GLN A 119 1.46 4.63 -2.28
N PHE A 120 2.15 5.74 -2.53
CA PHE A 120 1.92 6.94 -1.75
C PHE A 120 0.59 7.54 -2.18
N VAL A 121 -0.25 7.84 -1.20
CA VAL A 121 -1.58 8.41 -1.45
C VAL A 121 -1.68 9.74 -0.71
N LEU A 122 -1.96 10.80 -1.45
CA LEU A 122 -2.32 12.09 -0.89
C LEU A 122 -3.80 12.33 -1.12
N ASN A 123 -4.51 12.56 -0.03
CA ASN A 123 -5.88 13.03 -0.07
C ASN A 123 -5.88 14.55 0.05
N GLU A 124 -6.46 15.24 -0.93
CA GLU A 124 -6.64 16.69 -0.83
C GLU A 124 -7.75 17.01 0.19
N PRO A 125 -7.59 18.10 0.97
CA PRO A 125 -8.65 18.56 1.84
C PRO A 125 -9.90 18.83 1.01
N VAL A 126 -11.03 18.30 1.45
CA VAL A 126 -12.34 18.59 0.85
C VAL A 126 -12.97 19.76 1.59
N GLY A 127 -13.51 20.73 0.86
CA GLY A 127 -14.11 21.94 1.41
C GLY A 127 -15.46 21.74 2.14
N GLY A 128 -15.83 20.50 2.45
CA GLY A 128 -17.06 20.13 3.16
C GLY A 128 -17.11 18.66 3.50
N ALA A 129 -18.16 18.23 4.19
CA ALA A 129 -18.38 16.82 4.49
C ALA A 129 -18.54 16.04 3.18
N SER A 130 -17.56 15.25 2.84
CA SER A 130 -17.60 14.35 1.69
C SER A 130 -16.85 13.05 2.01
N THR A 131 -17.23 11.99 1.33
CA THR A 131 -16.46 10.76 1.29
C THR A 131 -15.62 10.79 0.00
N ASN A 132 -14.31 10.66 0.14
CA ASN A 132 -13.42 10.60 -1.04
C ASN A 132 -13.75 9.42 -1.95
N GLN A 133 -14.39 8.41 -1.39
CA GLN A 133 -14.80 7.23 -2.14
C GLN A 133 -16.03 6.59 -1.46
N PRO A 134 -17.15 6.38 -2.18
CA PRO A 134 -18.27 5.64 -1.62
C PRO A 134 -17.86 4.20 -1.30
N PRO A 135 -18.59 3.50 -0.43
CA PRO A 135 -18.39 2.08 -0.21
C PRO A 135 -18.33 1.33 -1.55
N HIS A 136 -17.26 0.57 -1.76
CA HIS A 136 -17.03 -0.17 -2.99
C HIS A 136 -16.34 -1.49 -2.66
N VAL A 137 -16.36 -2.39 -3.63
CA VAL A 137 -15.60 -3.64 -3.58
C VAL A 137 -14.36 -3.43 -4.43
N ASP A 138 -13.20 -3.75 -3.89
CA ASP A 138 -11.95 -3.73 -4.63
C ASP A 138 -11.98 -4.73 -5.80
N ASN A 139 -11.02 -4.60 -6.70
CA ASN A 139 -10.93 -5.49 -7.85
C ASN A 139 -10.90 -6.96 -7.38
N PRO A 140 -11.81 -7.83 -7.86
CA PRO A 140 -11.86 -9.23 -7.43
C PRO A 140 -10.60 -10.05 -7.73
N LYS A 141 -9.66 -9.48 -8.48
CA LYS A 141 -8.32 -10.06 -8.70
C LYS A 141 -7.31 -9.67 -7.63
N GLU A 142 -7.64 -8.72 -6.77
CA GLU A 142 -6.78 -8.33 -5.66
C GLU A 142 -6.92 -9.32 -4.52
N ILE A 143 -5.78 -9.79 -4.02
CA ILE A 143 -5.70 -10.79 -2.96
C ILE A 143 -5.58 -10.14 -1.61
N TYR A 144 -4.95 -8.98 -1.58
CA TYR A 144 -4.65 -8.24 -0.36
C TYR A 144 -4.58 -6.74 -0.64
N ALA A 145 -5.14 -5.97 0.26
CA ALA A 145 -4.91 -4.53 0.37
C ALA A 145 -4.49 -4.20 1.80
N GLY A 146 -3.46 -3.38 1.95
CA GLY A 146 -2.96 -2.90 3.23
C GLY A 146 -2.84 -1.38 3.23
N LEU A 147 -3.10 -0.77 4.38
CA LEU A 147 -2.97 0.66 4.59
C LEU A 147 -1.97 0.91 5.72
N LEU A 148 -0.94 1.71 5.43
CA LEU A 148 -0.01 2.21 6.42
C LEU A 148 -0.24 3.72 6.58
N TYR A 149 -0.72 4.12 7.75
CA TYR A 149 -0.97 5.52 8.07
C TYR A 149 0.27 6.14 8.72
N MET A 150 0.75 7.22 8.13
CA MET A 150 1.79 8.06 8.72
C MET A 150 1.19 9.41 9.06
N ARG A 151 1.01 9.67 10.37
CA ARG A 151 0.48 10.95 10.85
C ARG A 151 1.59 11.98 10.97
N SER A 152 1.38 13.16 10.41
CA SER A 152 2.13 14.36 10.76
C SER A 152 1.72 14.81 12.17
N PRO A 153 2.64 15.39 12.99
CA PRO A 153 2.27 16.06 14.23
C PRO A 153 1.29 17.22 14.02
N ARG A 154 1.18 17.72 12.78
CA ARG A 154 0.25 18.78 12.39
C ARG A 154 -1.13 18.28 12.00
N ASP A 155 -1.30 16.97 11.86
CA ASP A 155 -2.60 16.38 11.55
C ASP A 155 -3.53 16.49 12.76
N GLN A 156 -4.29 17.56 12.79
CA GLN A 156 -5.39 17.76 13.75
C GLN A 156 -6.68 17.05 13.30
N ALA A 157 -6.64 16.25 12.27
CA ALA A 157 -7.80 15.56 11.78
C ALA A 157 -8.31 14.59 12.87
N SER A 158 -9.34 15.00 13.57
CA SER A 158 -10.21 14.18 14.41
C SER A 158 -11.08 13.26 13.52
N GLY A 159 -10.54 12.81 12.42
CA GLY A 159 -11.21 11.92 11.49
C GLY A 159 -11.33 10.55 12.09
N ALA A 160 -12.50 10.30 12.63
CA ALA A 160 -12.97 9.08 13.18
C ALA A 160 -12.54 7.86 12.34
N ALA A 161 -11.77 7.00 12.96
CA ALA A 161 -11.93 5.59 12.74
C ALA A 161 -13.23 5.19 13.47
N SER A 162 -14.31 5.10 12.76
CA SER A 162 -15.53 4.42 13.18
C SER A 162 -15.77 3.24 12.27
#